data_c3e5a5f0f7752412428a79f22f5b5dbb
#
_entry.id   c3e5a5f0f7752412428a79f22f5b5dbb
#
_cell.length_a   1.000
_cell.length_b   1.000
_cell.length_c   1.000
_cell.angle_alpha   90.00
_cell.angle_beta   90.00
_cell.angle_gamma   90.00
#
_symmetry.space_group_name_H-M   'P 1'
#
loop_
_entity.id
_entity.type
_entity.pdbx_description
1 polymer ?
#
loop_
_entity_poly.entity_id
_entity_poly.type
_entity_poly.pdbx_seq_one_letter_code
_entity_poly.pdbx_strand_id
1 'polypeptide(L)'
;MPKGGIIGLLTTLAVTAQFASGQLEPDCNPLKADCQPKKALPNENYYIDFTKQTSPPQDWIIANDEAVNFTSNGAEFAYAKEGDAPSMWTGFYMLGGRYDIEMKIAPGQGVISSAALWSDTQDEIDYEFSGNQFGQTPFPPQDGMWAIETNVFAQGKMWDGAATYQKDSYKPAEQFHKYSVEWDEDHMNWYVDDKVVRSIQAKDTPSGFTFPQSPMKLQLGVWGGGDPSNSYWTKQWAGGEIDLTGAPYTMYVKSVSITNKYPACQYRYNDKWAK
;
A
#
# COMPACT_ATOMS: atom_id res chain seq x y z
N MET A 1 51.03 19.78 21.03
CA MET A 1 50.30 18.65 20.44
C MET A 1 48.86 19.08 20.27
N PRO A 2 48.35 19.33 19.08
CA PRO A 2 46.97 19.70 18.89
C PRO A 2 46.13 18.41 18.74
N LYS A 3 45.02 18.35 19.46
CA LYS A 3 44.02 17.29 19.37
C LYS A 3 43.15 17.56 18.12
N GLY A 4 43.27 16.71 17.10
CA GLY A 4 42.38 16.72 15.94
C GLY A 4 41.02 16.14 16.32
N GLY A 5 39.99 16.96 16.24
CA GLY A 5 38.61 16.52 16.30
C GLY A 5 38.18 15.96 14.93
N ILE A 6 37.75 14.72 14.90
CA ILE A 6 37.11 14.12 13.72
C ILE A 6 35.67 14.64 13.67
N ILE A 7 35.39 15.52 12.72
CA ILE A 7 34.03 15.91 12.38
C ILE A 7 33.45 14.79 11.52
N GLY A 8 32.61 13.98 12.13
CA GLY A 8 31.81 12.99 11.41
C GLY A 8 30.79 13.71 10.56
N LEU A 9 30.94 13.61 9.24
CA LEU A 9 29.95 14.06 8.25
C LEU A 9 28.78 13.08 8.28
N LEU A 10 27.69 13.46 8.96
CA LEU A 10 26.42 12.78 8.84
C LEU A 10 25.86 13.12 7.44
N THR A 11 26.06 12.24 6.47
CA THR A 11 25.32 12.27 5.23
C THR A 11 23.92 11.78 5.49
N THR A 12 22.96 12.70 5.61
CA THR A 12 21.55 12.39 5.48
C THR A 12 21.30 11.88 4.06
N LEU A 13 21.15 10.57 3.90
CA LEU A 13 20.59 10.00 2.69
C LEU A 13 19.13 10.50 2.62
N ALA A 14 18.85 11.41 1.71
CA ALA A 14 17.51 11.67 1.27
C ALA A 14 17.04 10.42 0.51
N VAL A 15 16.24 9.59 1.17
CA VAL A 15 15.50 8.52 0.49
C VAL A 15 14.44 9.22 -0.35
N THR A 16 14.74 9.43 -1.63
CA THR A 16 13.71 9.77 -2.60
C THR A 16 12.82 8.54 -2.73
N ALA A 17 11.55 8.67 -2.41
CA ALA A 17 10.57 7.63 -2.71
C ALA A 17 10.66 7.32 -4.21
N GLN A 18 11.26 6.18 -4.56
CA GLN A 18 11.13 5.61 -5.88
C GLN A 18 9.76 4.94 -5.88
N PHE A 19 8.85 5.50 -6.69
CA PHE A 19 7.56 4.89 -6.91
C PHE A 19 7.76 3.45 -7.37
N ALA A 20 7.10 2.51 -6.69
CA ALA A 20 7.07 1.13 -7.15
C ALA A 20 6.45 1.11 -8.56
N SER A 21 7.02 0.32 -9.46
CA SER A 21 6.41 0.09 -10.77
C SER A 21 4.97 -0.40 -10.56
N GLY A 22 4.00 0.25 -11.18
CA GLY A 22 2.57 -0.05 -10.98
C GLY A 22 1.77 1.01 -10.22
N GLN A 23 2.41 2.02 -9.63
CA GLN A 23 1.71 3.18 -9.09
C GLN A 23 1.26 4.10 -10.24
N LEU A 24 -0.01 4.50 -10.23
CA LEU A 24 -0.51 5.50 -11.18
C LEU A 24 -0.06 6.88 -10.71
N GLU A 25 0.72 7.56 -11.55
CA GLU A 25 0.98 8.98 -11.32
C GLU A 25 -0.32 9.78 -11.46
N PRO A 26 -0.60 10.73 -10.54
CA PRO A 26 -1.79 11.56 -10.67
C PRO A 26 -1.66 12.47 -11.88
N ASP A 27 -2.75 12.61 -12.64
CA ASP A 27 -2.84 13.57 -13.75
C ASP A 27 -2.57 15.01 -13.31
N CYS A 28 -2.79 15.30 -12.03
CA CYS A 28 -2.62 16.61 -11.43
C CYS A 28 -2.31 16.46 -9.94
N ASN A 29 -1.26 17.13 -9.47
CA ASN A 29 -0.95 17.20 -8.04
C ASN A 29 -1.54 18.47 -7.43
N PRO A 30 -2.53 18.35 -6.52
CA PRO A 30 -3.21 19.50 -5.91
C PRO A 30 -2.32 20.40 -5.03
N LEU A 31 -1.15 19.93 -4.64
CA LEU A 31 -0.16 20.73 -3.92
C LEU A 31 0.61 21.69 -4.87
N LYS A 32 0.49 21.47 -6.19
CA LYS A 32 1.26 22.21 -7.20
C LYS A 32 0.37 22.96 -8.19
N ALA A 33 -0.90 22.57 -8.33
CA ALA A 33 -1.82 23.12 -9.33
C ALA A 33 -3.27 23.06 -8.86
N ASP A 34 -4.13 23.85 -9.48
CA ASP A 34 -5.58 23.79 -9.31
C ASP A 34 -6.12 22.61 -10.13
N CYS A 35 -6.53 21.54 -9.44
CA CYS A 35 -6.94 20.29 -10.04
C CYS A 35 -8.47 20.18 -10.18
N GLN A 36 -8.90 19.45 -11.19
CA GLN A 36 -10.32 19.15 -11.36
C GLN A 36 -10.85 18.30 -10.22
N PRO A 37 -12.15 18.44 -9.87
CA PRO A 37 -12.76 17.60 -8.85
C PRO A 37 -12.64 16.12 -9.18
N LYS A 38 -12.45 15.31 -8.16
CA LYS A 38 -12.32 13.86 -8.30
C LYS A 38 -13.63 13.14 -7.98
N LYS A 39 -13.98 12.13 -8.78
CA LYS A 39 -15.14 11.27 -8.53
C LYS A 39 -15.00 10.62 -7.16
N ALA A 40 -16.00 10.77 -6.30
CA ALA A 40 -16.04 10.19 -4.97
C ALA A 40 -16.98 8.98 -4.91
N LEU A 41 -16.87 8.17 -3.84
CA LEU A 41 -17.85 7.16 -3.51
C LEU A 41 -19.10 7.83 -2.95
N PRO A 42 -20.28 7.77 -3.65
CA PRO A 42 -21.48 8.48 -3.21
C PRO A 42 -22.22 7.77 -2.07
N ASN A 43 -21.92 6.49 -1.84
CA ASN A 43 -22.61 5.67 -0.85
C ASN A 43 -21.79 5.55 0.45
N GLU A 44 -22.49 5.41 1.57
CA GLU A 44 -21.87 5.11 2.86
C GLU A 44 -21.21 3.72 2.86
N ASN A 45 -21.86 2.75 2.22
CA ASN A 45 -21.37 1.38 2.16
C ASN A 45 -21.15 0.95 0.72
N TYR A 46 -20.03 0.26 0.48
CA TYR A 46 -19.69 -0.38 -0.78
C TYR A 46 -19.21 -1.80 -0.50
N TYR A 47 -19.60 -2.74 -1.35
CA TYR A 47 -19.12 -4.11 -1.27
C TYR A 47 -18.97 -4.70 -2.65
N ILE A 48 -17.89 -5.40 -2.88
CA ILE A 48 -17.66 -6.21 -4.08
C ILE A 48 -17.10 -7.57 -3.73
N ASP A 49 -17.66 -8.59 -4.37
CA ASP A 49 -17.21 -9.99 -4.33
C ASP A 49 -16.57 -10.33 -5.69
N PHE A 50 -15.25 -10.38 -5.72
CA PHE A 50 -14.50 -10.66 -6.95
C PHE A 50 -14.61 -12.13 -7.39
N THR A 51 -15.03 -13.05 -6.51
CA THR A 51 -15.24 -14.46 -6.87
C THR A 51 -16.43 -14.65 -7.83
N LYS A 52 -17.27 -13.62 -7.95
CA LYS A 52 -18.44 -13.58 -8.84
C LYS A 52 -18.19 -12.77 -10.11
N GLN A 53 -17.01 -12.18 -10.25
CA GLN A 53 -16.67 -11.42 -11.45
C GLN A 53 -16.01 -12.30 -12.50
N THR A 54 -16.21 -11.97 -13.76
CA THR A 54 -15.55 -12.61 -14.92
C THR A 54 -14.78 -11.61 -15.77
N SER A 55 -14.83 -10.34 -15.39
CA SER A 55 -14.15 -9.21 -16.01
C SER A 55 -13.99 -8.08 -14.99
N PRO A 56 -13.15 -7.07 -15.26
CA PRO A 56 -12.99 -5.92 -14.38
C PRO A 56 -14.33 -5.24 -14.10
N PRO A 57 -14.69 -5.02 -12.82
CA PRO A 57 -15.90 -4.29 -12.47
C PRO A 57 -15.82 -2.84 -12.95
N GLN A 58 -16.97 -2.24 -13.28
CA GLN A 58 -17.04 -0.88 -13.82
C GLN A 58 -16.42 0.19 -12.91
N ASP A 59 -16.43 -0.06 -11.59
CA ASP A 59 -15.90 0.85 -10.57
C ASP A 59 -14.41 0.65 -10.28
N TRP A 60 -13.73 -0.21 -11.06
CA TRP A 60 -12.32 -0.52 -10.91
C TRP A 60 -11.55 -0.27 -12.19
N ILE A 61 -10.32 0.16 -12.05
CA ILE A 61 -9.40 0.48 -13.15
C ILE A 61 -8.22 -0.46 -13.05
N ILE A 62 -7.96 -1.21 -14.13
CA ILE A 62 -6.73 -1.99 -14.28
C ILE A 62 -5.64 -1.02 -14.70
N ALA A 63 -4.51 -1.02 -13.98
CA ALA A 63 -3.35 -0.22 -14.33
C ALA A 63 -2.45 -0.96 -15.33
N ASN A 64 -1.77 -0.20 -16.19
CA ASN A 64 -0.65 -0.64 -17.04
C ASN A 64 -0.96 -1.77 -18.02
N ASP A 65 -2.23 -1.96 -18.44
CA ASP A 65 -2.66 -3.02 -19.38
C ASP A 65 -2.26 -4.45 -18.95
N GLU A 66 -1.84 -4.63 -17.71
CA GLU A 66 -1.47 -5.92 -17.19
C GLU A 66 -2.69 -6.75 -16.79
N ALA A 67 -2.62 -8.06 -17.05
CA ALA A 67 -3.76 -8.93 -16.83
C ALA A 67 -4.01 -9.16 -15.33
N VAL A 68 -5.12 -8.61 -14.82
CA VAL A 68 -5.77 -9.10 -13.61
C VAL A 68 -6.87 -10.05 -14.02
N ASN A 69 -6.77 -11.31 -13.62
CA ASN A 69 -7.76 -12.32 -13.95
C ASN A 69 -8.85 -12.38 -12.87
N PHE A 70 -10.06 -12.73 -13.28
CA PHE A 70 -11.19 -12.91 -12.37
C PHE A 70 -11.70 -14.33 -12.45
N THR A 71 -11.61 -15.05 -11.33
CA THR A 71 -12.00 -16.47 -11.24
C THR A 71 -12.86 -16.72 -10.00
N SER A 72 -13.22 -17.96 -9.78
CA SER A 72 -13.88 -18.36 -8.51
C SER A 72 -13.01 -18.18 -7.27
N ASN A 73 -11.69 -17.92 -7.42
CA ASN A 73 -10.79 -17.59 -6.31
C ASN A 73 -10.79 -16.09 -5.98
N GLY A 74 -11.34 -15.26 -6.86
CA GLY A 74 -11.37 -13.79 -6.76
C GLY A 74 -10.58 -13.12 -7.88
N ALA A 75 -10.12 -11.88 -7.63
CA ALA A 75 -9.19 -11.18 -8.50
C ALA A 75 -7.77 -11.74 -8.28
N GLU A 76 -7.12 -12.15 -9.36
CA GLU A 76 -5.81 -12.79 -9.38
C GLU A 76 -4.77 -11.85 -9.99
N PHE A 77 -3.76 -11.51 -9.19
CA PHE A 77 -2.63 -10.65 -9.58
C PHE A 77 -1.39 -11.53 -9.67
N ALA A 78 -0.95 -11.85 -10.87
CA ALA A 78 0.13 -12.82 -11.11
C ALA A 78 1.43 -12.13 -11.52
N TYR A 79 2.47 -12.28 -10.70
CA TYR A 79 3.83 -11.95 -11.06
C TYR A 79 4.45 -13.17 -11.78
N ALA A 80 4.66 -13.08 -13.09
CA ALA A 80 5.12 -14.20 -13.91
C ALA A 80 6.53 -13.98 -14.49
N LYS A 81 6.96 -12.75 -14.67
CA LYS A 81 8.26 -12.37 -15.24
C LYS A 81 8.77 -11.06 -14.63
N GLU A 82 10.05 -10.80 -14.81
CA GLU A 82 10.67 -9.54 -14.40
C GLU A 82 9.92 -8.32 -14.97
N GLY A 83 9.65 -7.36 -14.09
CA GLY A 83 8.96 -6.12 -14.40
C GLY A 83 7.44 -6.21 -14.37
N ASP A 84 6.83 -7.39 -14.15
CA ASP A 84 5.39 -7.48 -13.97
C ASP A 84 4.97 -6.71 -12.70
N ALA A 85 3.89 -5.91 -12.83
CA ALA A 85 3.31 -5.17 -11.72
C ALA A 85 1.78 -5.08 -11.84
N PRO A 86 1.06 -6.24 -11.98
CA PRO A 86 -0.38 -6.22 -12.12
C PRO A 86 -1.02 -5.52 -10.95
N SER A 87 -1.82 -4.50 -11.24
CA SER A 87 -2.50 -3.71 -10.22
C SER A 87 -3.87 -3.23 -10.68
N MET A 88 -4.71 -2.95 -9.69
CA MET A 88 -6.09 -2.50 -9.88
C MET A 88 -6.42 -1.42 -8.85
N TRP A 89 -7.17 -0.40 -9.27
CA TRP A 89 -7.53 0.76 -8.48
C TRP A 89 -9.03 0.98 -8.43
N THR A 90 -9.53 1.51 -7.31
CA THR A 90 -10.91 2.03 -7.32
C THR A 90 -11.03 3.20 -8.29
N GLY A 91 -12.12 3.20 -9.08
CA GLY A 91 -12.48 4.31 -9.99
C GLY A 91 -13.07 5.52 -9.27
N PHE A 92 -13.00 5.55 -7.94
CA PHE A 92 -13.51 6.59 -7.05
C PHE A 92 -12.56 6.82 -5.88
N TYR A 93 -12.69 7.98 -5.28
CA TYR A 93 -11.96 8.37 -4.06
C TYR A 93 -12.86 8.26 -2.84
N MET A 94 -12.25 8.11 -1.67
CA MET A 94 -12.86 8.19 -0.36
C MET A 94 -12.04 9.12 0.54
N LEU A 95 -12.73 9.88 1.40
CA LEU A 95 -12.11 10.77 2.38
C LEU A 95 -12.46 10.30 3.79
N GLY A 96 -11.66 9.39 4.32
CA GLY A 96 -11.93 8.79 5.63
C GLY A 96 -12.95 7.66 5.62
N GLY A 97 -12.81 6.76 6.56
CA GLY A 97 -13.63 5.57 6.73
C GLY A 97 -12.79 4.31 6.88
N ARG A 98 -13.35 3.17 6.49
CA ARG A 98 -12.71 1.87 6.63
C ARG A 98 -12.75 1.08 5.33
N TYR A 99 -11.64 0.48 4.97
CA TYR A 99 -11.52 -0.56 3.95
C TYR A 99 -11.24 -1.90 4.61
N ASP A 100 -11.98 -2.93 4.22
CA ASP A 100 -11.74 -4.31 4.57
C ASP A 100 -11.44 -5.09 3.29
N ILE A 101 -10.33 -5.80 3.25
CA ILE A 101 -9.85 -6.52 2.09
C ILE A 101 -9.63 -7.98 2.48
N GLU A 102 -10.40 -8.92 1.92
CA GLU A 102 -10.17 -10.34 2.11
C GLU A 102 -9.21 -10.84 1.03
N MET A 103 -7.95 -11.06 1.40
CA MET A 103 -6.91 -11.43 0.45
C MET A 103 -5.95 -12.50 0.98
N LYS A 104 -5.26 -13.15 0.04
CA LYS A 104 -4.16 -14.07 0.25
C LYS A 104 -2.98 -13.56 -0.57
N ILE A 105 -1.84 -13.34 0.07
CA ILE A 105 -0.65 -12.76 -0.58
C ILE A 105 -0.02 -13.71 -1.61
N ALA A 106 0.74 -13.16 -2.55
CA ALA A 106 1.58 -13.95 -3.44
C ALA A 106 2.72 -14.60 -2.64
N PRO A 107 3.02 -15.88 -2.85
CA PRO A 107 4.25 -16.50 -2.36
C PRO A 107 5.46 -16.01 -3.16
N GLY A 108 6.64 -16.42 -2.76
CA GLY A 108 7.88 -16.19 -3.51
C GLY A 108 8.75 -15.09 -2.91
N GLN A 109 10.04 -15.41 -2.78
CA GLN A 109 11.04 -14.46 -2.27
C GLN A 109 11.10 -13.22 -3.15
N GLY A 110 11.11 -12.05 -2.54
CA GLY A 110 11.23 -10.77 -3.25
C GLY A 110 9.95 -10.31 -3.97
N VAL A 111 8.89 -11.14 -3.98
CA VAL A 111 7.59 -10.77 -4.56
C VAL A 111 6.79 -10.01 -3.50
N ILE A 112 6.35 -8.81 -3.83
CA ILE A 112 5.62 -7.93 -2.92
C ILE A 112 4.15 -7.89 -3.32
N SER A 113 3.27 -8.21 -2.36
CA SER A 113 1.84 -7.94 -2.45
C SER A 113 1.53 -6.66 -1.71
N SER A 114 0.71 -5.78 -2.27
CA SER A 114 0.37 -4.50 -1.65
C SER A 114 -1.12 -4.19 -1.68
N ALA A 115 -1.57 -3.49 -0.63
CA ALA A 115 -2.87 -2.87 -0.54
C ALA A 115 -2.66 -1.47 0.04
N ALA A 116 -2.78 -0.45 -0.80
CA ALA A 116 -2.45 0.92 -0.46
C ALA A 116 -3.63 1.87 -0.71
N LEU A 117 -3.84 2.80 0.22
CA LEU A 117 -4.66 3.98 0.01
C LEU A 117 -3.75 5.09 -0.50
N TRP A 118 -4.07 5.66 -1.65
CA TRP A 118 -3.21 6.61 -2.31
C TRP A 118 -3.94 7.84 -2.85
N SER A 119 -3.36 9.03 -2.62
CA SER A 119 -3.92 10.32 -2.98
C SER A 119 -3.09 11.05 -4.03
N ASP A 120 -3.77 11.91 -4.81
CA ASP A 120 -3.10 12.84 -5.74
C ASP A 120 -2.18 13.86 -5.05
N THR A 121 -2.35 14.08 -3.73
CA THR A 121 -1.42 14.88 -2.91
C THR A 121 -0.20 14.11 -2.45
N GLN A 122 -0.11 12.83 -2.82
CA GLN A 122 0.92 11.90 -2.35
C GLN A 122 0.81 11.59 -0.85
N ASP A 123 -0.41 11.64 -0.30
CA ASP A 123 -0.71 10.94 0.94
C ASP A 123 -0.88 9.46 0.62
N GLU A 124 -0.32 8.58 1.47
CA GLU A 124 -0.36 7.13 1.28
C GLU A 124 -0.46 6.42 2.64
N ILE A 125 -1.28 5.38 2.70
CA ILE A 125 -1.42 4.49 3.86
C ILE A 125 -1.41 3.06 3.33
N ASP A 126 -0.41 2.27 3.69
CA ASP A 126 -0.19 0.98 3.05
C ASP A 126 -0.01 -0.19 3.99
N TYR A 127 -0.35 -1.35 3.41
CA TYR A 127 0.14 -2.66 3.73
C TYR A 127 1.07 -3.15 2.63
N GLU A 128 2.23 -3.67 3.01
CA GLU A 128 3.08 -4.43 2.12
C GLU A 128 3.49 -5.76 2.74
N PHE A 129 3.60 -6.78 1.89
CA PHE A 129 3.87 -8.16 2.27
C PHE A 129 4.93 -8.73 1.34
N SER A 130 6.00 -9.29 1.89
CA SER A 130 6.92 -10.10 1.10
C SER A 130 6.48 -11.57 1.11
N GLY A 131 6.51 -12.21 -0.03
CA GLY A 131 6.01 -13.57 -0.22
C GLY A 131 6.80 -14.66 0.52
N ASN A 132 7.96 -14.33 1.11
CA ASN A 132 8.69 -15.21 1.99
C ASN A 132 9.16 -14.56 3.30
N GLN A 133 8.99 -13.30 3.52
CA GLN A 133 9.44 -12.41 4.59
C GLN A 133 10.33 -11.29 4.08
N PHE A 134 10.20 -10.15 4.72
CA PHE A 134 11.13 -9.04 4.52
C PHE A 134 12.54 -9.39 5.03
N GLY A 135 13.54 -8.84 4.38
CA GLY A 135 14.94 -9.15 4.69
C GLY A 135 15.44 -8.61 6.03
N GLN A 136 14.76 -7.62 6.61
CA GLN A 136 15.13 -6.98 7.87
C GLN A 136 13.90 -6.79 8.76
N THR A 137 13.38 -7.87 9.30
CA THR A 137 12.30 -7.77 10.29
C THR A 137 12.87 -7.63 11.70
N PRO A 138 12.25 -6.87 12.62
CA PRO A 138 12.69 -6.74 13.99
C PRO A 138 12.46 -8.02 14.81
N PHE A 139 11.77 -9.00 14.26
CA PHE A 139 11.52 -10.31 14.87
C PHE A 139 11.74 -11.40 13.84
N PRO A 140 12.43 -12.49 14.21
CA PRO A 140 12.63 -13.63 13.32
C PRO A 140 11.26 -14.28 13.04
N PRO A 141 11.07 -14.89 11.86
CA PRO A 141 9.90 -15.71 11.58
C PRO A 141 9.88 -16.87 12.59
N GLN A 142 8.91 -16.84 13.50
CA GLN A 142 8.71 -17.88 14.50
C GLN A 142 7.40 -18.60 14.20
N ASP A 143 7.43 -19.91 14.18
CA ASP A 143 6.23 -20.76 14.11
C ASP A 143 5.25 -20.41 12.99
N GLY A 144 5.76 -20.00 11.82
CA GLY A 144 4.94 -19.62 10.68
C GLY A 144 4.30 -18.22 10.76
N MET A 145 4.69 -17.40 11.74
CA MET A 145 4.30 -15.99 11.78
C MET A 145 5.02 -15.21 10.69
N TRP A 146 4.28 -14.33 10.02
CA TRP A 146 4.78 -13.42 9.00
C TRP A 146 4.96 -12.00 9.55
N ALA A 147 5.77 -11.19 8.88
CA ALA A 147 5.81 -9.75 9.07
C ALA A 147 4.99 -9.06 8.00
N ILE A 148 4.16 -8.09 8.41
CA ILE A 148 3.56 -7.11 7.52
C ILE A 148 4.32 -5.82 7.70
N GLU A 149 4.66 -5.13 6.61
CA GLU A 149 5.00 -3.71 6.70
C GLU A 149 3.71 -2.88 6.62
N THR A 150 3.60 -1.95 7.55
CA THR A 150 2.60 -0.89 7.53
C THR A 150 3.32 0.43 7.43
N ASN A 151 2.93 1.28 6.51
CA ASN A 151 3.63 2.52 6.27
C ASN A 151 2.66 3.69 6.04
N VAL A 152 3.18 4.91 6.11
CA VAL A 152 2.43 6.11 5.86
C VAL A 152 3.32 7.18 5.24
N PHE A 153 2.82 7.82 4.19
CA PHE A 153 3.39 9.03 3.63
C PHE A 153 2.37 10.16 3.72
N ALA A 154 2.84 11.35 4.03
CA ALA A 154 2.05 12.55 3.99
C ALA A 154 2.68 13.55 3.01
N GLN A 155 1.95 13.89 1.96
CA GLN A 155 2.42 14.75 0.88
C GLN A 155 3.77 14.30 0.28
N GLY A 156 3.92 12.98 0.09
CA GLY A 156 5.13 12.34 -0.44
C GLY A 156 6.31 12.32 0.54
N LYS A 157 6.10 12.62 1.81
CA LYS A 157 7.13 12.62 2.85
C LYS A 157 6.84 11.54 3.88
N MET A 158 7.87 10.82 4.25
CA MET A 158 7.87 9.82 5.31
C MET A 158 8.67 10.35 6.50
N TRP A 159 8.14 10.25 7.72
CA TRP A 159 8.90 10.54 8.93
C TRP A 159 9.63 9.32 9.46
N ASP A 160 10.58 9.50 10.34
CA ASP A 160 11.30 8.40 10.97
C ASP A 160 10.34 7.52 11.80
N GLY A 161 10.32 6.24 11.52
CA GLY A 161 9.37 5.28 12.11
C GLY A 161 7.96 5.27 11.47
N ALA A 162 7.74 5.95 10.34
CA ALA A 162 6.50 5.84 9.57
C ALA A 162 6.31 4.42 9.03
N ALA A 163 7.36 3.81 8.48
CA ALA A 163 7.39 2.40 8.12
C ALA A 163 7.70 1.54 9.34
N THR A 164 6.86 0.56 9.64
CA THR A 164 7.08 -0.39 10.75
C THR A 164 6.55 -1.76 10.41
N TYR A 165 7.18 -2.80 11.00
CA TYR A 165 6.75 -4.17 10.84
C TYR A 165 5.80 -4.57 11.97
N GLN A 166 4.68 -5.21 11.60
CA GLN A 166 3.72 -5.81 12.51
C GLN A 166 3.76 -7.32 12.36
N LYS A 167 3.40 -8.05 13.42
CA LYS A 167 3.20 -9.50 13.32
C LYS A 167 1.92 -9.75 12.56
N ASP A 168 2.03 -10.52 11.51
CA ASP A 168 0.89 -10.98 10.73
C ASP A 168 0.36 -12.32 11.28
N SER A 169 -0.78 -12.71 10.73
CA SER A 169 -1.39 -14.01 10.92
C SER A 169 -0.51 -15.13 10.35
N TYR A 170 -0.84 -16.35 10.74
CA TYR A 170 -0.18 -17.52 10.20
C TYR A 170 -0.51 -17.70 8.71
N LYS A 171 0.53 -17.99 7.91
CA LYS A 171 0.39 -18.46 6.53
C LYS A 171 -0.38 -17.52 5.58
N PRO A 172 -0.04 -16.24 5.51
CA PRO A 172 -0.75 -15.28 4.66
C PRO A 172 -0.70 -15.63 3.17
N ALA A 173 0.28 -16.43 2.71
CA ALA A 173 0.37 -16.95 1.36
C ALA A 173 -0.44 -18.26 1.14
N GLU A 174 -0.87 -18.94 2.21
CA GLU A 174 -1.65 -20.18 2.10
C GLU A 174 -3.14 -19.96 2.41
N GLN A 175 -3.48 -18.97 3.23
CA GLN A 175 -4.83 -18.70 3.73
C GLN A 175 -5.25 -17.28 3.45
N PHE A 176 -6.56 -17.08 3.28
CA PHE A 176 -7.15 -15.74 3.19
C PHE A 176 -7.29 -15.15 4.59
N HIS A 177 -6.94 -13.87 4.70
CA HIS A 177 -7.12 -13.07 5.89
C HIS A 177 -7.79 -11.75 5.52
N LYS A 178 -8.41 -11.12 6.50
CA LYS A 178 -8.99 -9.79 6.33
C LYS A 178 -8.00 -8.74 6.82
N TYR A 179 -7.51 -7.93 5.90
CA TYR A 179 -6.66 -6.77 6.18
C TYR A 179 -7.50 -5.51 6.06
N SER A 180 -7.43 -4.66 7.08
CA SER A 180 -8.28 -3.47 7.09
C SER A 180 -7.48 -2.23 7.48
N VAL A 181 -7.84 -1.11 6.87
CA VAL A 181 -7.39 0.22 7.26
C VAL A 181 -8.62 1.06 7.59
N GLU A 182 -8.63 1.65 8.76
CA GLU A 182 -9.59 2.68 9.17
C GLU A 182 -8.82 3.98 9.40
N TRP A 183 -9.27 5.05 8.77
CA TRP A 183 -8.60 6.33 8.89
C TRP A 183 -9.60 7.50 8.81
N ASP A 184 -9.31 8.54 9.55
CA ASP A 184 -10.03 9.81 9.52
C ASP A 184 -9.11 10.98 9.90
N GLU A 185 -9.68 12.12 10.28
CA GLU A 185 -8.94 13.31 10.70
C GLU A 185 -8.17 13.16 12.01
N ASP A 186 -8.54 12.20 12.86
CA ASP A 186 -8.01 12.03 14.21
C ASP A 186 -7.04 10.85 14.32
N HIS A 187 -7.24 9.79 13.53
CA HIS A 187 -6.46 8.56 13.67
C HIS A 187 -6.40 7.72 12.39
N MET A 188 -5.47 6.80 12.36
CA MET A 188 -5.43 5.67 11.44
C MET A 188 -5.08 4.38 12.17
N ASN A 189 -5.78 3.31 11.84
CA ASN A 189 -5.63 2.00 12.43
C ASN A 189 -5.50 0.94 11.35
N TRP A 190 -4.57 0.00 11.55
CA TRP A 190 -4.44 -1.21 10.74
C TRP A 190 -4.93 -2.42 11.52
N TYR A 191 -5.63 -3.33 10.85
CA TYR A 191 -6.22 -4.52 11.45
C TYR A 191 -5.87 -5.77 10.64
N VAL A 192 -5.64 -6.88 11.34
CA VAL A 192 -5.60 -8.23 10.77
C VAL A 192 -6.68 -9.04 11.47
N ASP A 193 -7.62 -9.62 10.70
CA ASP A 193 -8.76 -10.39 11.22
C ASP A 193 -9.48 -9.66 12.37
N ASP A 194 -9.82 -8.39 12.16
CA ASP A 194 -10.47 -7.47 13.10
C ASP A 194 -9.66 -7.10 14.37
N LYS A 195 -8.41 -7.53 14.47
CA LYS A 195 -7.54 -7.13 15.57
C LYS A 195 -6.65 -5.97 15.15
N VAL A 196 -6.65 -4.89 15.93
CA VAL A 196 -5.72 -3.76 15.71
C VAL A 196 -4.28 -4.26 15.86
N VAL A 197 -3.47 -4.06 14.82
CA VAL A 197 -2.04 -4.36 14.82
C VAL A 197 -1.20 -3.09 14.93
N ARG A 198 -1.73 -1.95 14.48
CA ARG A 198 -1.09 -0.63 14.59
C ARG A 198 -2.13 0.46 14.71
N SER A 199 -1.78 1.53 15.45
CA SER A 199 -2.58 2.76 15.55
C SER A 199 -1.66 3.98 15.54
N ILE A 200 -2.05 5.03 14.81
CA ILE A 200 -1.40 6.35 14.82
C ILE A 200 -2.48 7.40 15.08
N GLN A 201 -2.22 8.29 16.01
CA GLN A 201 -3.11 9.44 16.29
C GLN A 201 -2.57 10.68 15.57
N ALA A 202 -3.45 11.48 14.98
CA ALA A 202 -3.06 12.69 14.25
C ALA A 202 -2.26 13.67 15.13
N LYS A 203 -2.60 13.78 16.42
CA LYS A 203 -1.90 14.62 17.40
C LYS A 203 -0.46 14.19 17.66
N ASP A 204 -0.10 12.94 17.36
CA ASP A 204 1.23 12.37 17.58
C ASP A 204 2.11 12.46 16.32
N THR A 205 1.61 13.09 15.24
CA THR A 205 2.39 13.34 14.02
C THR A 205 3.60 14.21 14.35
N PRO A 206 4.83 13.82 13.95
CA PRO A 206 6.03 14.59 14.26
C PRO A 206 6.00 15.99 13.67
N SER A 207 6.62 16.95 14.39
CA SER A 207 6.73 18.33 13.93
C SER A 207 7.37 18.43 12.54
N GLY A 208 6.77 19.20 11.64
CA GLY A 208 7.21 19.37 10.26
C GLY A 208 6.59 18.36 9.26
N PHE A 209 5.75 17.45 9.73
CA PHE A 209 4.95 16.57 8.90
C PHE A 209 3.46 16.88 9.05
N THR A 210 2.68 16.47 8.05
CA THR A 210 1.23 16.52 8.10
C THR A 210 0.68 15.12 8.34
N PHE A 211 -0.54 15.02 8.84
CA PHE A 211 -1.28 13.76 8.89
C PHE A 211 -2.04 13.58 7.56
N PRO A 212 -2.09 12.36 6.97
CA PRO A 212 -2.82 12.14 5.73
C PRO A 212 -4.31 12.48 5.87
N GLN A 213 -4.79 13.46 5.09
CA GLN A 213 -6.17 13.97 5.17
C GLN A 213 -6.76 14.30 3.80
N SER A 214 -6.19 13.76 2.74
CA SER A 214 -6.70 13.98 1.39
C SER A 214 -7.50 12.79 0.87
N PRO A 215 -8.38 12.98 -0.10
CA PRO A 215 -9.12 11.86 -0.70
C PRO A 215 -8.18 10.83 -1.32
N MET A 216 -8.43 9.56 -1.06
CA MET A 216 -7.58 8.43 -1.51
C MET A 216 -8.38 7.40 -2.31
N LYS A 217 -7.68 6.71 -3.21
CA LYS A 217 -8.12 5.48 -3.87
C LYS A 217 -7.50 4.28 -3.18
N LEU A 218 -8.20 3.13 -3.23
CA LEU A 218 -7.58 1.86 -2.91
C LEU A 218 -6.86 1.31 -4.14
N GLN A 219 -5.61 0.95 -3.97
CA GLN A 219 -4.80 0.16 -4.90
C GLN A 219 -4.61 -1.24 -4.34
N LEU A 220 -4.69 -2.24 -5.21
CA LEU A 220 -4.33 -3.63 -4.94
C LEU A 220 -3.35 -4.08 -6.04
N GLY A 221 -2.27 -4.76 -5.68
CA GLY A 221 -1.31 -5.19 -6.69
C GLY A 221 -0.19 -6.08 -6.17
N VAL A 222 0.56 -6.61 -7.13
CA VAL A 222 1.78 -7.39 -6.90
C VAL A 222 2.90 -6.79 -7.74
N TRP A 223 4.10 -6.74 -7.20
CA TRP A 223 5.28 -6.27 -7.94
C TRP A 223 6.55 -6.98 -7.50
N GLY A 224 7.57 -6.89 -8.33
CA GLY A 224 8.87 -7.52 -8.07
C GLY A 224 9.81 -6.63 -7.26
N GLY A 225 9.69 -6.60 -5.93
CA GLY A 225 10.65 -5.89 -5.08
C GLY A 225 12.07 -6.44 -5.20
N GLY A 226 12.19 -7.75 -5.45
CA GLY A 226 13.45 -8.45 -5.69
C GLY A 226 13.96 -8.44 -7.13
N ASP A 227 13.34 -7.68 -8.05
CA ASP A 227 13.76 -7.62 -9.44
C ASP A 227 15.20 -7.12 -9.60
N PRO A 228 15.96 -7.65 -10.60
CA PRO A 228 17.33 -7.24 -10.86
C PRO A 228 17.49 -5.74 -11.13
N SER A 229 16.49 -5.11 -11.73
CA SER A 229 16.45 -3.67 -12.03
C SER A 229 16.32 -2.78 -10.79
N ASN A 230 15.86 -3.32 -9.66
CA ASN A 230 15.73 -2.57 -8.42
C ASN A 230 17.08 -2.33 -7.73
N SER A 231 17.09 -1.30 -6.87
CA SER A 231 18.25 -1.00 -6.04
C SER A 231 18.60 -2.18 -5.13
N TYR A 232 19.88 -2.26 -4.74
CA TYR A 232 20.33 -3.25 -3.75
C TYR A 232 19.46 -3.22 -2.49
N TRP A 233 19.14 -2.03 -1.98
CA TRP A 233 18.38 -1.87 -0.74
C TRP A 233 16.92 -2.32 -0.87
N THR A 234 16.29 -2.06 -2.03
CA THR A 234 14.93 -2.54 -2.33
C THR A 234 14.89 -4.07 -2.34
N LYS A 235 15.87 -4.70 -3.02
CA LYS A 235 15.97 -6.17 -3.03
C LYS A 235 16.20 -6.75 -1.63
N GLN A 236 17.06 -6.12 -0.82
CA GLN A 236 17.29 -6.57 0.57
C GLN A 236 16.02 -6.39 1.42
N TRP A 237 15.33 -5.27 1.28
CA TRP A 237 14.05 -5.03 1.95
C TRP A 237 13.01 -6.09 1.56
N ALA A 238 12.87 -6.37 0.27
CA ALA A 238 11.90 -7.35 -0.26
C ALA A 238 12.18 -8.81 0.15
N GLY A 239 13.34 -9.09 0.77
CA GLY A 239 13.73 -10.44 1.20
C GLY A 239 14.70 -11.15 0.25
N GLY A 240 15.16 -10.49 -0.79
CA GLY A 240 16.15 -11.00 -1.73
C GLY A 240 15.69 -10.95 -3.20
N GLU A 241 16.52 -11.47 -4.08
CA GLU A 241 16.23 -11.57 -5.51
C GLU A 241 15.15 -12.63 -5.77
N ILE A 242 14.31 -12.39 -6.79
CA ILE A 242 13.22 -13.31 -7.17
C ILE A 242 13.79 -14.50 -7.93
N ASP A 243 13.39 -15.69 -7.53
CA ASP A 243 13.61 -16.91 -8.30
C ASP A 243 12.36 -17.18 -9.17
N LEU A 244 12.48 -16.94 -10.48
CA LEU A 244 11.38 -17.13 -11.42
C LEU A 244 11.06 -18.59 -11.73
N THR A 245 11.83 -19.56 -11.23
CA THR A 245 11.55 -20.99 -11.49
C THR A 245 10.24 -21.47 -10.87
N GLY A 246 9.76 -20.76 -9.83
CA GLY A 246 8.47 -21.00 -9.17
C GLY A 246 7.30 -20.14 -9.67
N ALA A 247 7.54 -19.22 -10.62
CA ALA A 247 6.51 -18.33 -11.14
C ALA A 247 5.45 -19.10 -11.96
N PRO A 248 4.20 -18.59 -12.08
CA PRO A 248 3.74 -17.30 -11.54
C PRO A 248 3.45 -17.33 -10.04
N TYR A 249 3.76 -16.22 -9.38
CA TYR A 249 3.42 -15.95 -7.99
C TYR A 249 2.16 -15.09 -7.93
N THR A 250 1.09 -15.58 -7.33
CA THR A 250 -0.23 -14.96 -7.45
C THR A 250 -0.78 -14.54 -6.10
N MET A 251 -1.15 -13.27 -5.99
CA MET A 251 -2.00 -12.73 -4.93
C MET A 251 -3.47 -12.91 -5.35
N TYR A 252 -4.32 -13.23 -4.39
CA TYR A 252 -5.76 -13.39 -4.58
C TYR A 252 -6.52 -12.44 -3.69
N VAL A 253 -7.50 -11.73 -4.25
CA VAL A 253 -8.42 -10.88 -3.49
C VAL A 253 -9.85 -11.35 -3.73
N LYS A 254 -10.52 -11.82 -2.67
CA LYS A 254 -11.91 -12.30 -2.76
C LYS A 254 -12.90 -11.15 -2.73
N SER A 255 -12.71 -10.20 -1.83
CA SER A 255 -13.69 -9.15 -1.64
C SER A 255 -13.06 -7.88 -1.09
N VAL A 256 -13.73 -6.77 -1.36
CA VAL A 256 -13.49 -5.48 -0.71
C VAL A 256 -14.80 -4.94 -0.16
N SER A 257 -14.78 -4.52 1.10
CA SER A 257 -15.86 -3.78 1.75
C SER A 257 -15.36 -2.40 2.15
N ILE A 258 -16.20 -1.38 1.99
CA ILE A 258 -15.87 -0.01 2.37
C ILE A 258 -17.01 0.58 3.20
N THR A 259 -16.67 1.16 4.35
CA THR A 259 -17.53 2.06 5.10
C THR A 259 -16.99 3.47 4.92
N ASN A 260 -17.69 4.30 4.16
CA ASN A 260 -17.28 5.65 3.79
C ASN A 260 -17.79 6.67 4.83
N LYS A 261 -16.87 7.38 5.47
CA LYS A 261 -17.21 8.37 6.51
C LYS A 261 -17.86 9.64 5.91
N TYR A 262 -17.47 10.02 4.69
CA TYR A 262 -17.92 11.25 4.03
C TYR A 262 -18.42 10.99 2.61
N PRO A 263 -19.60 10.36 2.44
CA PRO A 263 -20.18 10.08 1.12
C PRO A 263 -20.38 11.37 0.31
N ALA A 264 -19.93 11.35 -0.95
CA ALA A 264 -20.06 12.50 -1.85
C ALA A 264 -20.04 12.04 -3.31
N CYS A 265 -20.58 12.86 -4.22
CA CYS A 265 -20.45 12.61 -5.66
C CYS A 265 -19.04 12.96 -6.15
N GLN A 266 -18.40 13.94 -5.55
CA GLN A 266 -17.05 14.39 -5.89
C GLN A 266 -16.37 15.08 -4.71
N TYR A 267 -15.05 15.03 -4.68
CA TYR A 267 -14.21 15.83 -3.79
C TYR A 267 -13.49 16.92 -4.59
N ARG A 268 -13.29 18.06 -3.94
CA ARG A 268 -12.47 19.17 -4.46
C ARG A 268 -11.35 19.44 -3.47
N TYR A 269 -10.16 19.55 -4.00
CA TYR A 269 -9.04 20.08 -3.23
C TYR A 269 -9.22 21.60 -3.12
N ASN A 270 -9.07 22.14 -1.95
CA ASN A 270 -9.11 23.57 -1.71
C ASN A 270 -7.84 24.02 -0.97
N ASP A 271 -7.61 25.33 -0.89
CA ASP A 271 -6.39 25.91 -0.31
C ASP A 271 -6.09 25.48 1.15
N LYS A 272 -7.07 24.86 1.82
CA LYS A 272 -6.87 24.36 3.19
C LYS A 272 -6.10 23.04 3.22
N TRP A 273 -6.11 22.28 2.13
CA TRP A 273 -5.41 21.00 2.01
C TRP A 273 -3.96 21.16 1.55
N ALA A 274 -3.61 22.34 1.04
CA ALA A 274 -2.28 22.69 0.54
C ALA A 274 -1.35 23.32 1.59
N LYS A 275 -1.79 23.41 2.86
CA LYS A 275 -1.01 24.10 3.92
C LYS A 275 -0.59 23.16 5.01
#